data_0a6ce2c3720760b931a57f892de9268b
#
_entry.id   0a6ce2c3720760b931a57f892de9268b
#
_cell.length_a   1.000
_cell.length_b   1.000
_cell.length_c   1.000
_cell.angle_alpha   90.00
_cell.angle_beta   90.00
_cell.angle_gamma   90.00
#
_symmetry.space_group_name_H-M   'P 1'
#
loop_
_entity.id
_entity.type
_entity.pdbx_description
1 polymer ?
#
loop_
_entity_poly.entity_id
_entity_poly.type
_entity_poly.pdbx_seq_one_letter_code
_entity_poly.pdbx_strand_id
1 'polypeptide(L)'
;MPGIRVAVDIDAPVERVWQVVEPVERHVDWMADAVAIRFKSSQTRGVGTEFFCDTKVGPIKLVDEMTITAWEPNRVMGVRHTGVVTGTGEFTLEPSAAGGTRFTWTETLVFPWWLGGPLGALVGGQIVMKAIWRRNLRELKKLVESAG
;
A
#
# COMPACT_ATOMS: atom_id res chain seq x y z
N MET A 1 -14.35 -11.34 5.05
CA MET A 1 -12.95 -11.73 4.81
C MET A 1 -12.06 -11.02 5.81
N PRO A 2 -11.19 -11.73 6.49
CA PRO A 2 -10.21 -11.06 7.35
C PRO A 2 -9.27 -10.23 6.50
N GLY A 3 -9.03 -9.01 6.94
CA GLY A 3 -8.07 -8.15 6.29
C GLY A 3 -6.63 -8.53 6.66
N ILE A 4 -5.69 -7.99 5.92
CA ILE A 4 -4.27 -8.10 6.23
C ILE A 4 -3.85 -6.77 6.84
N ARG A 5 -3.17 -6.84 7.98
CA ARG A 5 -2.68 -5.66 8.67
C ARG A 5 -1.20 -5.84 9.01
N VAL A 6 -0.39 -4.88 8.60
CA VAL A 6 1.01 -4.82 8.99
C VAL A 6 1.32 -3.41 9.49
N ALA A 7 2.32 -3.30 10.35
CA ALA A 7 2.67 -2.01 10.93
C ALA A 7 4.17 -1.94 11.19
N VAL A 8 4.69 -0.71 11.25
CA VAL A 8 6.09 -0.46 11.55
C VAL A 8 6.20 0.85 12.32
N ASP A 9 7.18 0.93 13.21
CA ASP A 9 7.53 2.17 13.89
C ASP A 9 8.69 2.82 13.14
N ILE A 10 8.49 4.06 12.71
CA ILE A 10 9.46 4.83 11.94
C ILE A 10 9.98 5.96 12.82
N ASP A 11 11.29 6.10 12.89
CA ASP A 11 11.94 7.13 13.69
C ASP A 11 11.99 8.44 12.92
N ALA A 12 10.83 9.01 12.67
CA ALA A 12 10.66 10.29 12.01
C ALA A 12 9.24 10.81 12.28
N PRO A 13 9.03 12.13 12.27
CA PRO A 13 7.70 12.69 12.49
C PRO A 13 6.74 12.38 11.34
N VAL A 14 5.43 12.45 11.62
CA VAL A 14 4.40 12.09 10.62
C VAL A 14 4.52 12.90 9.33
N GLU A 15 4.91 14.16 9.42
CA GLU A 15 5.04 15.04 8.26
C GLU A 15 6.11 14.51 7.29
N ARG A 16 7.18 13.98 7.82
CA ARG A 16 8.27 13.43 7.02
C ARG A 16 7.88 12.10 6.39
N VAL A 17 7.23 11.24 7.14
CA VAL A 17 6.71 9.97 6.61
C VAL A 17 5.73 10.26 5.49
N TRP A 18 4.82 11.21 5.70
CA TRP A 18 3.84 11.60 4.68
C TRP A 18 4.50 12.09 3.41
N GLN A 19 5.56 12.89 3.51
CA GLN A 19 6.28 13.39 2.34
C GLN A 19 6.81 12.27 1.45
N VAL A 20 7.18 11.13 2.03
CA VAL A 20 7.65 9.96 1.27
C VAL A 20 6.49 9.15 0.72
N VAL A 21 5.37 9.07 1.44
CA VAL A 21 4.20 8.26 1.07
C VAL A 21 3.27 8.99 0.10
N GLU A 22 3.18 10.32 0.21
CA GLU A 22 2.24 11.12 -0.58
C GLU A 22 2.39 10.94 -2.10
N PRO A 23 3.60 10.94 -2.69
CA PRO A 23 3.72 10.70 -4.12
C PRO A 23 3.42 9.25 -4.45
N VAL A 24 2.19 8.98 -4.87
CA VAL A 24 1.73 7.63 -5.20
C VAL A 24 2.63 6.97 -6.24
N GLU A 25 3.10 7.73 -7.23
CA GLU A 25 3.99 7.24 -8.28
C GLU A 25 5.33 6.73 -7.75
N ARG A 26 5.70 7.13 -6.53
CA ARG A 26 6.95 6.71 -5.89
C ARG A 26 6.78 5.50 -4.98
N HIS A 27 5.57 4.95 -4.86
CA HIS A 27 5.36 3.73 -4.06
C HIS A 27 6.21 2.57 -4.59
N VAL A 28 6.56 2.58 -5.87
CA VAL A 28 7.46 1.58 -6.45
C VAL A 28 8.84 1.57 -5.81
N ASP A 29 9.23 2.65 -5.13
CA ASP A 29 10.55 2.75 -4.49
C ASP A 29 10.64 1.87 -3.23
N TRP A 30 9.51 1.55 -2.61
CA TRP A 30 9.49 0.75 -1.38
C TRP A 30 8.54 -0.44 -1.42
N MET A 31 7.68 -0.55 -2.44
CA MET A 31 6.80 -1.71 -2.63
C MET A 31 7.40 -2.65 -3.67
N ALA A 32 7.85 -3.83 -3.24
CA ALA A 32 8.47 -4.80 -4.14
C ALA A 32 7.50 -5.36 -5.17
N ASP A 33 6.22 -5.44 -4.80
CA ASP A 33 5.17 -5.96 -5.66
C ASP A 33 4.63 -4.91 -6.65
N ALA A 34 4.92 -3.63 -6.44
CA ALA A 34 4.51 -2.55 -7.35
C ALA A 34 5.62 -2.29 -8.36
N VAL A 35 5.37 -2.62 -9.62
CA VAL A 35 6.37 -2.48 -10.69
C VAL A 35 6.30 -1.12 -11.35
N ALA A 36 5.09 -0.62 -11.60
CA ALA A 36 4.87 0.68 -12.23
C ALA A 36 3.51 1.23 -11.85
N ILE A 37 3.42 2.55 -11.76
CA ILE A 37 2.16 3.24 -11.46
C ILE A 37 1.89 4.24 -12.58
N ARG A 38 0.67 4.21 -13.11
CA ARG A 38 0.25 5.05 -14.24
C ARG A 38 -1.07 5.73 -13.88
N PHE A 39 -1.08 7.05 -13.84
CA PHE A 39 -2.30 7.81 -13.55
C PHE A 39 -3.24 7.79 -14.76
N LYS A 40 -4.54 7.75 -14.48
CA LYS A 40 -5.58 7.73 -15.52
C LYS A 40 -5.94 9.13 -16.01
N SER A 41 -5.54 10.17 -15.27
CA SER A 41 -5.81 11.56 -15.63
C SER A 41 -4.66 12.45 -15.15
N SER A 42 -4.81 13.76 -15.28
CA SER A 42 -3.83 14.71 -14.79
C SER A 42 -3.85 14.85 -13.26
N GLN A 43 -4.89 14.33 -12.61
CA GLN A 43 -4.94 14.33 -11.14
C GLN A 43 -4.03 13.26 -10.58
N THR A 44 -3.09 13.67 -9.72
CA THR A 44 -2.11 12.77 -9.13
C THR A 44 -2.16 12.73 -7.60
N ARG A 45 -3.02 13.52 -6.98
CA ARG A 45 -3.14 13.62 -5.52
C ARG A 45 -4.58 13.85 -5.10
N GLY A 46 -4.89 13.45 -3.88
CA GLY A 46 -6.19 13.69 -3.27
C GLY A 46 -7.24 12.65 -3.62
N VAL A 47 -8.40 12.78 -2.98
CA VAL A 47 -9.55 11.90 -3.23
C VAL A 47 -9.98 12.02 -4.69
N GLY A 48 -10.28 10.88 -5.29
CA GLY A 48 -10.69 10.82 -6.69
C GLY A 48 -9.54 10.54 -7.67
N THR A 49 -8.30 10.55 -7.21
CA THR A 49 -7.17 10.16 -8.04
C THR A 49 -7.32 8.70 -8.44
N GLU A 50 -7.22 8.45 -9.75
CA GLU A 50 -7.34 7.10 -10.30
C GLU A 50 -6.03 6.70 -10.97
N PHE A 51 -5.61 5.46 -10.75
CA PHE A 51 -4.36 4.99 -11.32
C PHE A 51 -4.36 3.48 -11.50
N PHE A 52 -3.47 3.02 -12.40
CA PHE A 52 -3.13 1.61 -12.54
C PHE A 52 -1.83 1.33 -11.83
N CYS A 53 -1.76 0.19 -11.16
CA CYS A 53 -0.53 -0.32 -10.57
C CYS A 53 -0.22 -1.66 -11.21
N ASP A 54 0.88 -1.74 -11.93
CA ASP A 54 1.37 -3.01 -12.46
C ASP A 54 1.97 -3.77 -11.30
N THR A 55 1.38 -4.90 -10.95
CA THR A 55 1.71 -5.67 -9.76
C THR A 55 2.29 -7.02 -10.16
N LYS A 56 3.36 -7.42 -9.46
CA LYS A 56 4.00 -8.72 -9.71
C LYS A 56 4.27 -9.41 -8.39
N VAL A 57 3.74 -10.63 -8.24
CA VAL A 57 3.97 -11.48 -7.08
C VAL A 57 4.40 -12.86 -7.62
N GLY A 58 5.71 -13.16 -7.52
CA GLY A 58 6.28 -14.36 -8.12
C GLY A 58 6.03 -14.38 -9.63
N PRO A 59 5.44 -15.46 -10.18
CA PRO A 59 5.13 -15.53 -11.62
C PRO A 59 3.82 -14.81 -11.97
N ILE A 60 3.07 -14.35 -10.99
CA ILE A 60 1.75 -13.73 -11.22
C ILE A 60 1.94 -12.25 -11.50
N LYS A 61 1.42 -11.78 -12.63
CA LYS A 61 1.40 -10.38 -13.03
C LYS A 61 -0.03 -9.93 -13.18
N LEU A 62 -0.35 -8.79 -12.55
CA LEU A 62 -1.68 -8.22 -12.59
C LEU A 62 -1.58 -6.72 -12.83
N VAL A 63 -2.65 -6.16 -13.39
CA VAL A 63 -2.83 -4.72 -13.42
C VAL A 63 -3.92 -4.38 -12.41
N ASP A 64 -3.53 -3.79 -11.30
CA ASP A 64 -4.48 -3.28 -10.32
C ASP A 64 -4.99 -1.93 -10.75
N GLU A 65 -6.28 -1.73 -10.57
CA GLU A 65 -6.90 -0.43 -10.83
C GLU A 65 -7.40 0.11 -9.49
N MET A 66 -7.01 1.34 -9.18
CA MET A 66 -7.29 1.91 -7.86
C MET A 66 -7.80 3.33 -7.96
N THR A 67 -8.65 3.68 -6.99
CA THR A 67 -9.12 5.05 -6.79
C THR A 67 -8.84 5.46 -5.36
N ILE A 68 -8.28 6.63 -5.16
CA ILE A 68 -8.06 7.17 -3.82
C ILE A 68 -9.39 7.61 -3.23
N THR A 69 -9.73 7.05 -2.07
CA THR A 69 -11.01 7.29 -1.39
C THR A 69 -10.87 8.11 -0.11
N ALA A 70 -9.65 8.19 0.44
CA ALA A 70 -9.37 9.01 1.62
C ALA A 70 -7.99 9.64 1.46
N TRP A 71 -7.90 10.90 1.86
CA TRP A 71 -6.66 11.66 1.75
C TRP A 71 -6.64 12.72 2.84
N GLU A 72 -5.98 12.42 3.95
CA GLU A 72 -5.79 13.38 5.04
C GLU A 72 -4.29 13.52 5.26
N PRO A 73 -3.68 14.63 4.87
CA PRO A 73 -2.24 14.83 5.02
C PRO A 73 -1.74 14.48 6.42
N ASN A 74 -0.64 13.77 6.48
CA ASN A 74 0.01 13.33 7.71
C ASN A 74 -0.77 12.28 8.50
N ARG A 75 -1.88 11.75 7.97
CA ARG A 75 -2.75 10.87 8.74
C ARG A 75 -3.29 9.66 8.00
N VAL A 76 -3.92 9.86 6.84
CA VAL A 76 -4.63 8.77 6.15
C VAL A 76 -4.51 8.88 4.63
N MET A 77 -4.24 7.74 3.99
CA MET A 77 -4.38 7.57 2.56
C MET A 77 -5.12 6.25 2.33
N GLY A 78 -6.32 6.32 1.76
CA GLY A 78 -7.15 5.15 1.49
C GLY A 78 -7.39 4.95 0.01
N VAL A 79 -7.53 3.69 -0.39
CA VAL A 79 -7.79 3.32 -1.79
C VAL A 79 -8.87 2.26 -1.88
N ARG A 80 -9.52 2.22 -3.04
CA ARG A 80 -10.40 1.13 -3.45
C ARG A 80 -9.82 0.48 -4.69
N HIS A 81 -9.70 -0.85 -4.66
CA HIS A 81 -9.30 -1.64 -5.81
C HIS A 81 -10.54 -1.95 -6.63
N THR A 82 -10.52 -1.63 -7.92
CA THR A 82 -11.67 -1.78 -8.82
C THR A 82 -11.39 -2.64 -10.04
N GLY A 83 -10.17 -3.17 -10.14
CA GLY A 83 -9.77 -4.00 -11.27
C GLY A 83 -10.01 -5.49 -11.04
N VAL A 84 -9.04 -6.32 -11.42
CA VAL A 84 -9.09 -7.77 -11.27
C VAL A 84 -9.21 -8.18 -9.81
N VAL A 85 -8.42 -7.53 -8.95
CA VAL A 85 -8.53 -7.67 -7.50
C VAL A 85 -9.42 -6.53 -7.02
N THR A 86 -10.37 -6.83 -6.13
CA THR A 86 -11.27 -5.82 -5.56
C THR A 86 -11.04 -5.71 -4.05
N GLY A 87 -11.55 -4.65 -3.45
CA GLY A 87 -11.44 -4.42 -2.02
C GLY A 87 -10.96 -3.02 -1.68
N THR A 88 -10.54 -2.84 -0.43
CA THR A 88 -10.11 -1.53 0.08
C THR A 88 -8.79 -1.66 0.82
N GLY A 89 -8.03 -0.58 0.82
CA GLY A 89 -6.78 -0.50 1.56
C GLY A 89 -6.59 0.88 2.18
N GLU A 90 -5.80 0.94 3.23
CA GLU A 90 -5.58 2.19 3.94
C GLU A 90 -4.21 2.21 4.60
N PHE A 91 -3.51 3.33 4.46
CA PHE A 91 -2.34 3.67 5.27
C PHE A 91 -2.79 4.65 6.34
N THR A 92 -2.40 4.40 7.59
CA THR A 92 -2.62 5.35 8.67
C THR A 92 -1.30 5.69 9.33
N LEU A 93 -1.13 6.96 9.67
CA LEU A 93 0.03 7.49 10.35
C LEU A 93 -0.43 8.05 11.69
N GLU A 94 0.22 7.61 12.77
CA GLU A 94 -0.07 8.11 14.11
C GLU A 94 1.24 8.49 14.79
N PRO A 95 1.27 9.64 15.49
CA PRO A 95 2.45 9.97 16.29
C PRO A 95 2.69 8.88 17.33
N SER A 96 3.95 8.48 17.48
CA SER A 96 4.36 7.54 18.50
C SER A 96 5.25 8.22 19.51
N ALA A 97 5.66 7.48 20.55
CA ALA A 97 6.55 8.02 21.58
C ALA A 97 7.85 8.54 20.95
N ALA A 98 8.48 9.53 21.58
CA ALA A 98 9.76 10.11 21.17
C ALA A 98 9.74 10.76 19.78
N GLY A 99 8.57 11.22 19.31
CA GLY A 99 8.48 11.96 18.04
C GLY A 99 8.49 11.12 16.79
N GLY A 100 8.33 9.80 16.93
CA GLY A 100 8.26 8.89 15.80
C GLY A 100 6.86 8.75 15.23
N THR A 101 6.71 7.81 14.31
CA THR A 101 5.44 7.53 13.64
C THR A 101 5.13 6.04 13.67
N ARG A 102 3.92 5.70 14.03
CA ARG A 102 3.36 4.37 13.83
C ARG A 102 2.68 4.36 12.47
N PHE A 103 3.23 3.64 11.53
CA PHE A 103 2.67 3.49 10.19
C PHE A 103 1.98 2.14 10.09
N THR A 104 0.69 2.13 9.73
CA THR A 104 -0.11 0.91 9.61
C THR A 104 -0.68 0.81 8.20
N TRP A 105 -0.59 -0.38 7.63
CA TRP A 105 -1.14 -0.71 6.32
C TRP A 105 -2.16 -1.82 6.52
N THR A 106 -3.41 -1.54 6.18
CA THR A 106 -4.52 -2.49 6.29
C THR A 106 -5.18 -2.65 4.94
N GLU A 107 -5.42 -3.88 4.51
CA GLU A 107 -6.14 -4.14 3.27
C GLU A 107 -7.06 -5.34 3.41
N THR A 108 -8.22 -5.24 2.78
CA THR A 108 -9.15 -6.35 2.60
C THR A 108 -9.30 -6.56 1.10
N LEU A 109 -8.77 -7.66 0.59
CA LEU A 109 -8.72 -7.95 -0.84
C LEU A 109 -9.56 -9.17 -1.17
N VAL A 110 -10.22 -9.11 -2.34
CA VAL A 110 -10.97 -10.23 -2.91
C VAL A 110 -10.34 -10.58 -4.25
N PHE A 111 -9.81 -11.79 -4.33
CA PHE A 111 -9.16 -12.29 -5.55
C PHE A 111 -10.17 -13.07 -6.39
N PRO A 112 -10.08 -13.00 -7.73
CA PRO A 112 -10.95 -13.81 -8.58
C PRO A 112 -10.63 -15.30 -8.40
N TRP A 113 -11.65 -16.13 -8.55
CA TRP A 113 -11.52 -17.58 -8.31
C TRP A 113 -10.45 -18.25 -9.18
N TRP A 114 -10.24 -17.75 -10.39
CA TRP A 114 -9.25 -18.33 -11.31
C TRP A 114 -7.79 -18.06 -10.90
N LEU A 115 -7.56 -17.22 -9.89
CA LEU A 115 -6.23 -17.00 -9.30
C LEU A 115 -5.96 -17.95 -8.12
N GLY A 116 -6.51 -19.16 -8.18
CA GLY A 116 -6.32 -20.15 -7.12
C GLY A 116 -7.49 -20.26 -6.15
N GLY A 117 -8.55 -19.45 -6.38
CA GLY A 117 -9.79 -19.51 -5.62
C GLY A 117 -9.60 -19.25 -4.13
N PRO A 118 -10.55 -19.75 -3.31
CA PRO A 118 -10.49 -19.57 -1.85
C PRO A 118 -9.24 -20.16 -1.24
N LEU A 119 -8.76 -21.28 -1.76
CA LEU A 119 -7.56 -21.93 -1.23
C LEU A 119 -6.29 -21.09 -1.49
N GLY A 120 -6.15 -20.57 -2.70
CA GLY A 120 -5.04 -19.71 -3.06
C GLY A 120 -5.03 -18.42 -2.24
N ALA A 121 -6.21 -17.82 -2.05
CA ALA A 121 -6.34 -16.62 -1.25
C ALA A 121 -6.02 -16.89 0.24
N LEU A 122 -6.43 -18.04 0.76
CA LEU A 122 -6.24 -18.36 2.16
C LEU A 122 -4.80 -18.76 2.49
N VAL A 123 -4.18 -19.60 1.67
CA VAL A 123 -2.87 -20.18 1.97
C VAL A 123 -1.74 -19.32 1.42
N GLY A 124 -1.83 -18.96 0.14
CA GLY A 124 -0.78 -18.18 -0.53
C GLY A 124 -0.96 -16.69 -0.33
N GLY A 125 -2.21 -16.20 -0.47
CA GLY A 125 -2.51 -14.78 -0.47
C GLY A 125 -2.15 -14.09 0.83
N GLN A 126 -2.71 -14.54 1.94
CA GLN A 126 -2.51 -13.86 3.22
C GLN A 126 -1.08 -14.02 3.75
N ILE A 127 -0.52 -15.22 3.68
CA ILE A 127 0.83 -15.47 4.19
C ILE A 127 1.87 -14.74 3.35
N VAL A 128 1.80 -14.91 2.03
CA VAL A 128 2.76 -14.32 1.10
C VAL A 128 2.64 -12.81 1.07
N MET A 129 1.41 -12.28 0.97
CA MET A 129 1.19 -10.85 0.92
C MET A 129 1.61 -10.17 2.22
N LYS A 130 1.33 -10.79 3.36
CA LYS A 130 1.75 -10.24 4.65
C LYS A 130 3.28 -10.16 4.76
N ALA A 131 3.97 -11.18 4.28
CA ALA A 131 5.43 -11.18 4.27
C ALA A 131 5.98 -10.09 3.34
N ILE A 132 5.41 -9.94 2.14
CA ILE A 132 5.82 -8.92 1.18
C ILE A 132 5.59 -7.52 1.76
N TRP A 133 4.42 -7.27 2.34
CA TRP A 133 4.09 -5.95 2.88
C TRP A 133 4.92 -5.60 4.11
N ARG A 134 5.24 -6.57 4.96
CA ARG A 134 6.18 -6.34 6.06
C ARG A 134 7.55 -5.92 5.54
N ARG A 135 8.00 -6.57 4.48
CA ARG A 135 9.25 -6.18 3.82
C ARG A 135 9.14 -4.77 3.23
N ASN A 136 8.01 -4.47 2.58
CA ASN A 136 7.76 -3.14 2.02
C ASN A 136 7.83 -2.06 3.10
N LEU A 137 7.23 -2.31 4.26
CA LEU A 137 7.28 -1.35 5.37
C LEU A 137 8.69 -1.18 5.94
N ARG A 138 9.48 -2.24 5.96
CA ARG A 138 10.89 -2.11 6.37
C ARG A 138 11.67 -1.24 5.38
N GLU A 139 11.39 -1.37 4.08
CA GLU A 139 12.02 -0.53 3.07
C GLU A 139 11.55 0.93 3.18
N LEU A 140 10.26 1.15 3.44
CA LEU A 140 9.74 2.48 3.70
C LEU A 140 10.45 3.12 4.90
N LYS A 141 10.59 2.37 6.00
CA LYS A 141 11.28 2.83 7.19
C LYS A 141 12.72 3.26 6.87
N LYS A 142 13.45 2.43 6.14
CA LYS A 142 14.81 2.76 5.73
C LYS A 142 14.85 4.02 4.87
N LEU A 143 13.94 4.14 3.93
CA LEU A 143 13.89 5.28 3.02
C LEU A 143 13.63 6.58 3.77
N VAL A 144 12.67 6.56 4.69
CA VAL A 144 12.33 7.73 5.50
C VAL A 144 13.48 8.11 6.44
N GLU A 145 14.04 7.15 7.16
CA GLU A 145 15.07 7.42 8.17
C GLU A 145 16.39 7.83 7.54
N SER A 146 16.71 7.35 6.35
CA SER A 146 17.96 7.73 5.67
C SER A 146 17.88 9.10 5.01
N ALA A 147 16.69 9.61 4.71
CA ALA A 147 16.49 10.90 4.08
C ALA A 147 16.63 12.06 5.05
N GLY A 148 16.75 11.77 6.31
CA GLY A 148 16.90 12.78 7.33
C GLY A 148 18.31 12.92 7.82
#